data_d54b3c4c2ae3b54dd324cd5b3f959404
#
_entry.id   d54b3c4c2ae3b54dd324cd5b3f959404
#
_cell.length_a   1.000
_cell.length_b   1.000
_cell.length_c   1.000
_cell.angle_alpha   90.00
_cell.angle_beta   90.00
_cell.angle_gamma   90.00
#
_symmetry.space_group_name_H-M   'P 1'
#
loop_
_entity.id
_entity.type
_entity.pdbx_description
1 polymer ?
#
loop_
_entity_poly.entity_id
_entity_poly.type
_entity_poly.pdbx_seq_one_letter_code
_entity_poly.pdbx_strand_id
1 'polypeptide(L)'
;MKILMVTPYVPYPPASGGQIRTLNLLKYLSRKNDIYLVSLYKHEDEKRHIEFLTKYCKEIHLCKRPEKPWQLKNILTAIFTSKPFLIVRNFSEDAKSTIKDLLKRVQFDVIHSETFYVMPHIPKTHVPTLLVEQTIEYKVYKHFVDGLPFFIRPFIFIDVLKLRHWERYYWNQATLVATVSNHDKELIKEEVSDINTAVIPNGAGDEMFEKTIKHRNTIDPVLLFLGNFFWLQNMEAAQFTIKKILPQLEKKMQNFKIVIAGQQAKKINTTNSKVQIVEIEEDNADKVKKLYQTSTLFIAPIFGPGGTRLKILAAMAAGLPVISTSVGIEGLNIKDNQHVLVANNKEQFVEKVLLALSNQKLYQDLQNNSYELALKKYNWKNISEELEQVYKNVKKHDENRN
;
A
#
# COMPACT_ATOMS: atom_id res chain seq x y z
N MET A 1 -10.75 -1.21 23.94
CA MET A 1 -10.35 0.21 23.90
C MET A 1 -11.31 0.97 22.98
N LYS A 2 -11.43 2.29 23.19
CA LYS A 2 -12.11 3.19 22.27
C LYS A 2 -11.07 3.85 21.38
N ILE A 3 -11.15 3.60 20.09
CA ILE A 3 -10.15 4.02 19.09
C ILE A 3 -10.82 5.02 18.13
N LEU A 4 -10.22 6.20 18.00
CA LEU A 4 -10.58 7.14 16.94
C LEU A 4 -9.66 6.88 15.75
N MET A 5 -10.19 6.28 14.68
CA MET A 5 -9.43 6.01 13.45
C MET A 5 -9.74 7.08 12.41
N VAL A 6 -8.71 7.74 11.90
CA VAL A 6 -8.81 8.80 10.88
C VAL A 6 -8.12 8.34 9.60
N THR A 7 -8.87 8.31 8.49
CA THR A 7 -8.38 7.79 7.21
C THR A 7 -8.58 8.77 6.06
N PRO A 8 -7.67 8.82 5.07
CA PRO A 8 -7.77 9.72 3.92
C PRO A 8 -8.72 9.23 2.81
N TYR A 9 -9.38 8.09 3.03
CA TYR A 9 -10.26 7.42 2.07
C TYR A 9 -11.27 6.53 2.81
N VAL A 10 -12.40 6.27 2.17
CA VAL A 10 -13.37 5.27 2.63
C VAL A 10 -12.75 3.87 2.44
N PRO A 11 -12.68 3.02 3.49
CA PRO A 11 -11.96 1.73 3.40
C PRO A 11 -12.59 0.68 2.48
N TYR A 12 -13.84 0.84 2.09
CA TYR A 12 -14.57 -0.08 1.23
C TYR A 12 -15.12 0.65 0.00
N PRO A 13 -15.06 0.06 -1.22
CA PRO A 13 -14.41 -1.20 -1.58
C PRO A 13 -12.88 -1.12 -1.49
N PRO A 14 -12.18 -2.27 -1.23
CA PRO A 14 -10.75 -2.31 -1.04
C PRO A 14 -9.96 -2.26 -2.36
N ALA A 15 -10.03 -1.13 -3.05
CA ALA A 15 -9.49 -0.91 -4.39
C ALA A 15 -8.00 -0.49 -4.43
N SER A 16 -7.47 -0.03 -3.30
CA SER A 16 -6.08 0.41 -3.15
C SER A 16 -5.40 -0.25 -1.96
N GLY A 17 -4.06 -0.22 -1.92
CA GLY A 17 -3.30 -0.83 -0.82
C GLY A 17 -3.70 -0.31 0.56
N GLY A 18 -3.91 0.99 0.69
CA GLY A 18 -4.36 1.59 1.94
C GLY A 18 -5.77 1.15 2.34
N GLN A 19 -6.71 1.09 1.38
CA GLN A 19 -8.07 0.60 1.65
C GLN A 19 -8.07 -0.88 2.07
N ILE A 20 -7.29 -1.73 1.39
CA ILE A 20 -7.10 -3.14 1.75
C ILE A 20 -6.58 -3.25 3.18
N ARG A 21 -5.55 -2.47 3.53
CA ARG A 21 -4.99 -2.43 4.89
C ARG A 21 -6.05 -2.04 5.90
N THR A 22 -6.66 -0.86 5.74
CA THR A 22 -7.61 -0.33 6.71
C THR A 22 -8.81 -1.24 6.90
N LEU A 23 -9.39 -1.76 5.82
CA LEU A 23 -10.53 -2.68 5.90
C LEU A 23 -10.18 -3.96 6.67
N ASN A 24 -9.02 -4.57 6.40
CA ASN A 24 -8.62 -5.78 7.10
C ASN A 24 -8.28 -5.52 8.57
N LEU A 25 -7.66 -4.38 8.89
CA LEU A 25 -7.48 -3.97 10.29
C LEU A 25 -8.81 -3.78 11.00
N LEU A 26 -9.80 -3.11 10.38
CA LEU A 26 -11.15 -2.95 10.94
C LEU A 26 -11.81 -4.30 11.26
N LYS A 27 -11.73 -5.28 10.34
CA LYS A 27 -12.29 -6.63 10.54
C LYS A 27 -11.81 -7.33 11.81
N TYR A 28 -10.55 -7.15 12.16
CA TYR A 28 -9.94 -7.83 13.31
C TYR A 28 -9.98 -7.00 14.58
N LEU A 29 -9.68 -5.71 14.50
CA LEU A 29 -9.65 -4.80 15.65
C LEU A 29 -11.04 -4.61 16.27
N SER A 30 -12.11 -4.56 15.45
CA SER A 30 -13.49 -4.39 15.91
C SER A 30 -13.98 -5.52 16.83
N ARG A 31 -13.33 -6.67 16.82
CA ARG A 31 -13.68 -7.81 17.67
C ARG A 31 -13.44 -7.54 19.16
N LYS A 32 -12.55 -6.60 19.48
CA LYS A 32 -12.10 -6.31 20.86
C LYS A 32 -12.13 -4.83 21.21
N ASN A 33 -12.42 -3.96 20.24
CA ASN A 33 -12.34 -2.52 20.38
C ASN A 33 -13.56 -1.82 19.81
N ASP A 34 -13.95 -0.71 20.44
CA ASP A 34 -14.95 0.22 19.90
C ASP A 34 -14.25 1.19 18.93
N ILE A 35 -14.48 1.05 17.63
CA ILE A 35 -13.86 1.88 16.62
C ILE A 35 -14.83 2.98 16.18
N TYR A 36 -14.34 4.21 16.26
CA TYR A 36 -14.99 5.41 15.71
C TYR A 36 -14.19 5.82 14.48
N LEU A 37 -14.81 5.74 13.31
CA LEU A 37 -14.14 5.99 12.05
C LEU A 37 -14.50 7.38 11.50
N VAL A 38 -13.47 8.18 11.23
CA VAL A 38 -13.59 9.41 10.45
C VAL A 38 -12.83 9.21 9.14
N SER A 39 -13.55 9.16 8.03
CA SER A 39 -12.97 8.94 6.71
C SER A 39 -13.21 10.10 5.77
N LEU A 40 -12.18 10.48 5.02
CA LEU A 40 -12.35 11.44 3.95
C LEU A 40 -12.93 10.76 2.70
N TYR A 41 -13.88 11.40 2.02
CA TYR A 41 -14.42 10.94 0.75
C TYR A 41 -14.35 12.04 -0.31
N LYS A 42 -14.38 11.67 -1.59
CA LYS A 42 -14.35 12.58 -2.73
C LYS A 42 -15.70 12.68 -3.43
N HIS A 43 -16.27 11.53 -3.76
CA HIS A 43 -17.49 11.40 -4.57
C HIS A 43 -18.66 10.98 -3.69
N GLU A 44 -19.83 11.55 -3.92
CA GLU A 44 -21.02 11.28 -3.09
C GLU A 44 -21.45 9.81 -3.12
N ASP A 45 -21.16 9.11 -4.21
CA ASP A 45 -21.44 7.68 -4.35
C ASP A 45 -20.63 6.80 -3.38
N GLU A 46 -19.49 7.28 -2.86
CA GLU A 46 -18.74 6.56 -1.83
C GLU A 46 -19.52 6.38 -0.54
N LYS A 47 -20.51 7.25 -0.26
CA LYS A 47 -21.38 7.18 0.93
C LYS A 47 -22.23 5.91 1.00
N ARG A 48 -22.57 5.30 -0.14
CA ARG A 48 -23.31 4.03 -0.19
C ARG A 48 -22.61 2.88 0.53
N HIS A 49 -21.29 3.01 0.73
CA HIS A 49 -20.46 1.99 1.37
C HIS A 49 -20.46 2.04 2.90
N ILE A 50 -21.13 3.03 3.51
CA ILE A 50 -21.24 3.17 4.99
C ILE A 50 -21.85 1.90 5.58
N GLU A 51 -22.94 1.40 5.02
CA GLU A 51 -23.66 0.23 5.54
C GLU A 51 -22.76 -1.00 5.72
N PHE A 52 -21.84 -1.21 4.79
CA PHE A 52 -20.87 -2.30 4.92
C PHE A 52 -19.93 -2.11 6.12
N LEU A 53 -19.53 -0.87 6.41
CA LEU A 53 -18.57 -0.54 7.46
C LEU A 53 -19.20 -0.54 8.87
N THR A 54 -20.54 -0.42 8.98
CA THR A 54 -21.25 -0.48 10.29
C THR A 54 -21.02 -1.79 11.03
N LYS A 55 -20.64 -2.87 10.32
CA LYS A 55 -20.28 -4.16 10.91
C LYS A 55 -19.01 -4.09 11.78
N TYR A 56 -18.16 -3.10 11.54
CA TYR A 56 -16.84 -2.99 12.15
C TYR A 56 -16.65 -1.74 13.00
N CYS A 57 -17.51 -0.74 12.82
CA CYS A 57 -17.33 0.54 13.48
C CYS A 57 -18.56 0.87 14.32
N LYS A 58 -18.34 1.37 15.52
CA LYS A 58 -19.42 1.82 16.43
C LYS A 58 -20.07 3.10 15.93
N GLU A 59 -19.27 3.95 15.31
CA GLU A 59 -19.71 5.21 14.72
C GLU A 59 -18.85 5.54 13.51
N ILE A 60 -19.47 6.09 12.45
CA ILE A 60 -18.79 6.40 11.18
C ILE A 60 -19.17 7.81 10.74
N HIS A 61 -18.16 8.60 10.44
CA HIS A 61 -18.28 9.92 9.86
C HIS A 61 -17.56 9.98 8.54
N LEU A 62 -18.27 10.26 7.47
CA LEU A 62 -17.69 10.54 6.16
C LEU A 62 -17.63 12.04 5.95
N CYS A 63 -16.45 12.59 5.79
CA CYS A 63 -16.18 14.01 5.67
C CYS A 63 -15.67 14.33 4.27
N LYS A 64 -16.30 15.30 3.61
CA LYS A 64 -15.97 15.64 2.23
C LYS A 64 -14.62 16.36 2.14
N ARG A 65 -13.78 15.91 1.21
CA ARG A 65 -12.55 16.62 0.79
C ARG A 65 -12.67 17.08 -0.66
N PRO A 66 -11.79 17.98 -1.15
CA PRO A 66 -11.82 18.43 -2.53
C PRO A 66 -11.86 17.26 -3.52
N GLU A 67 -12.89 17.23 -4.37
CA GLU A 67 -13.11 16.15 -5.34
C GLU A 67 -12.03 16.13 -6.41
N LYS A 68 -11.75 17.31 -6.98
CA LYS A 68 -10.70 17.50 -7.97
C LYS A 68 -9.44 18.05 -7.30
N PRO A 69 -8.34 17.27 -7.22
CA PRO A 69 -7.12 17.73 -6.54
C PRO A 69 -6.50 18.96 -7.22
N TRP A 70 -6.56 19.03 -8.56
CA TRP A 70 -5.95 20.06 -9.40
C TRP A 70 -6.83 21.32 -9.57
N GLN A 71 -7.66 21.67 -8.58
CA GLN A 71 -8.37 22.94 -8.59
C GLN A 71 -7.38 24.10 -8.42
N LEU A 72 -7.61 25.19 -9.17
CA LEU A 72 -6.75 26.37 -9.12
C LEU A 72 -6.56 26.88 -7.69
N LYS A 73 -7.62 26.88 -6.86
CA LYS A 73 -7.55 27.22 -5.44
C LYS A 73 -6.52 26.38 -4.69
N ASN A 74 -6.50 25.06 -4.88
CA ASN A 74 -5.55 24.18 -4.19
C ASN A 74 -4.11 24.44 -4.64
N ILE A 75 -3.91 24.66 -5.94
CA ILE A 75 -2.60 24.97 -6.52
C ILE A 75 -2.08 26.30 -5.94
N LEU A 76 -2.89 27.35 -6.01
CA LEU A 76 -2.51 28.68 -5.46
C LEU A 76 -2.24 28.60 -3.95
N THR A 77 -3.09 27.88 -3.20
CA THR A 77 -2.85 27.69 -1.76
C THR A 77 -1.52 26.98 -1.51
N ALA A 78 -1.21 25.92 -2.26
CA ALA A 78 0.07 25.22 -2.12
C ALA A 78 1.27 26.13 -2.50
N ILE A 79 1.15 26.96 -3.53
CA ILE A 79 2.21 27.88 -3.94
C ILE A 79 2.46 28.96 -2.88
N PHE A 80 1.40 29.62 -2.41
CA PHE A 80 1.50 30.82 -1.54
C PHE A 80 1.52 30.52 -0.04
N THR A 81 1.44 29.24 0.37
CA THR A 81 1.53 28.85 1.78
C THR A 81 2.72 27.91 2.02
N SER A 82 3.06 27.68 3.29
CA SER A 82 4.04 26.65 3.67
C SER A 82 3.52 25.23 3.52
N LYS A 83 2.22 25.03 3.26
CA LYS A 83 1.60 23.69 3.17
C LYS A 83 1.91 23.05 1.82
N PRO A 84 2.32 21.76 1.79
CA PRO A 84 2.49 21.04 0.52
C PRO A 84 1.13 20.74 -0.11
N PHE A 85 1.13 20.56 -1.42
CA PHE A 85 -0.07 20.25 -2.21
C PHE A 85 -0.83 19.04 -1.69
N LEU A 86 -0.12 18.02 -1.20
CA LEU A 86 -0.72 16.80 -0.65
C LEU A 86 -1.61 17.08 0.58
N ILE A 87 -1.17 17.96 1.50
CA ILE A 87 -1.99 18.38 2.64
C ILE A 87 -3.18 19.22 2.15
N VAL A 88 -2.95 20.20 1.29
CA VAL A 88 -4.00 21.12 0.81
C VAL A 88 -5.14 20.36 0.12
N ARG A 89 -4.80 19.44 -0.78
CA ARG A 89 -5.81 18.67 -1.54
C ARG A 89 -6.60 17.64 -0.72
N ASN A 90 -6.09 17.27 0.46
CA ASN A 90 -6.75 16.31 1.35
C ASN A 90 -7.42 16.95 2.56
N PHE A 91 -7.32 18.27 2.71
CA PHE A 91 -7.86 18.95 3.88
C PHE A 91 -9.39 19.12 3.81
N SER A 92 -10.06 18.86 4.94
CA SER A 92 -11.50 18.97 5.14
C SER A 92 -11.80 19.67 6.47
N GLU A 93 -12.43 20.85 6.43
CA GLU A 93 -12.88 21.53 7.64
C GLU A 93 -13.96 20.71 8.39
N ASP A 94 -14.81 19.98 7.63
CA ASP A 94 -15.79 19.09 8.19
C ASP A 94 -15.16 17.99 9.04
N ALA A 95 -14.10 17.32 8.53
CA ALA A 95 -13.36 16.34 9.31
C ALA A 95 -12.74 16.92 10.58
N LYS A 96 -12.18 18.11 10.50
CA LYS A 96 -11.59 18.79 11.65
C LYS A 96 -12.63 19.12 12.72
N SER A 97 -13.80 19.62 12.34
CA SER A 97 -14.89 19.91 13.28
C SER A 97 -15.46 18.62 13.89
N THR A 98 -15.68 17.59 13.08
CA THR A 98 -16.17 16.27 13.51
C THR A 98 -15.23 15.64 14.53
N ILE A 99 -13.90 15.62 14.27
CA ILE A 99 -12.91 15.10 15.22
C ILE A 99 -12.92 15.89 16.52
N LYS A 100 -12.97 17.23 16.44
CA LYS A 100 -13.04 18.08 17.61
C LYS A 100 -14.27 17.79 18.48
N ASP A 101 -15.42 17.55 17.88
CA ASP A 101 -16.66 17.25 18.60
C ASP A 101 -16.66 15.82 19.16
N LEU A 102 -16.11 14.85 18.45
CA LEU A 102 -15.88 13.49 18.95
C LEU A 102 -14.99 13.51 20.20
N LEU A 103 -13.88 14.24 20.18
CA LEU A 103 -12.96 14.34 21.31
C LEU A 103 -13.56 15.00 22.56
N LYS A 104 -14.62 15.83 22.41
CA LYS A 104 -15.34 16.40 23.55
C LYS A 104 -16.33 15.45 24.20
N ARG A 105 -16.98 14.57 23.39
CA ARG A 105 -18.08 13.70 23.87
C ARG A 105 -17.67 12.26 24.17
N VAL A 106 -16.51 11.82 23.65
CA VAL A 106 -16.00 10.47 23.82
C VAL A 106 -14.60 10.51 24.38
N GLN A 107 -14.37 9.80 25.47
CA GLN A 107 -13.01 9.57 25.99
C GLN A 107 -12.37 8.45 25.19
N PHE A 108 -11.43 8.79 24.31
CA PHE A 108 -10.67 7.84 23.51
C PHE A 108 -9.40 7.38 24.22
N ASP A 109 -9.03 6.12 24.01
CA ASP A 109 -7.77 5.55 24.49
C ASP A 109 -6.60 5.87 23.55
N VAL A 110 -6.88 5.99 22.23
CA VAL A 110 -5.87 6.29 21.21
C VAL A 110 -6.51 6.89 19.97
N ILE A 111 -5.80 7.79 19.31
CA ILE A 111 -6.09 8.25 17.94
C ILE A 111 -5.17 7.48 17.00
N HIS A 112 -5.76 6.77 16.01
CA HIS A 112 -5.03 6.11 14.94
C HIS A 112 -5.17 6.94 13.66
N SER A 113 -4.10 7.56 13.24
CA SER A 113 -4.01 8.35 11.99
C SER A 113 -3.37 7.52 10.89
N GLU A 114 -4.12 7.20 9.84
CA GLU A 114 -3.58 6.55 8.65
C GLU A 114 -3.01 7.61 7.71
N THR A 115 -1.69 7.74 7.69
CA THR A 115 -0.85 8.72 7.01
C THR A 115 -0.80 10.11 7.65
N PHE A 116 0.34 10.82 7.43
CA PHE A 116 0.55 12.14 8.05
C PHE A 116 -0.41 13.23 7.51
N TYR A 117 -0.87 13.13 6.28
CA TYR A 117 -1.69 14.19 5.68
C TYR A 117 -3.16 14.21 6.14
N VAL A 118 -3.56 13.30 7.05
CA VAL A 118 -4.80 13.46 7.82
C VAL A 118 -4.57 14.05 9.22
N MET A 119 -3.34 14.09 9.69
CA MET A 119 -2.97 14.72 10.98
C MET A 119 -3.42 16.20 11.11
N PRO A 120 -3.45 17.04 10.05
CA PRO A 120 -3.96 18.41 10.13
C PRO A 120 -5.40 18.56 10.64
N HIS A 121 -6.19 17.47 10.63
CA HIS A 121 -7.58 17.47 11.13
C HIS A 121 -7.66 17.19 12.64
N ILE A 122 -6.58 16.68 13.25
CA ILE A 122 -6.52 16.33 14.67
C ILE A 122 -6.11 17.60 15.45
N PRO A 123 -6.98 18.14 16.32
CA PRO A 123 -6.63 19.28 17.15
C PRO A 123 -5.59 18.87 18.21
N LYS A 124 -4.96 19.84 18.85
CA LYS A 124 -4.15 19.58 20.05
C LYS A 124 -5.01 18.86 21.10
N THR A 125 -4.55 17.74 21.59
CA THR A 125 -5.27 16.87 22.51
C THR A 125 -4.27 16.11 23.40
N HIS A 126 -4.74 15.67 24.57
CA HIS A 126 -4.00 14.77 25.44
C HIS A 126 -4.16 13.29 25.05
N VAL A 127 -5.06 12.98 24.11
CA VAL A 127 -5.23 11.60 23.64
C VAL A 127 -4.00 11.18 22.84
N PRO A 128 -3.32 10.09 23.22
CA PRO A 128 -2.13 9.64 22.53
C PRO A 128 -2.42 9.29 21.07
N THR A 129 -1.53 9.70 20.18
CA THR A 129 -1.71 9.54 18.74
C THR A 129 -0.69 8.58 18.16
N LEU A 130 -1.20 7.51 17.53
CA LEU A 130 -0.43 6.64 16.66
C LEU A 130 -0.56 7.16 15.22
N LEU A 131 0.55 7.61 14.65
CA LEU A 131 0.64 7.93 13.22
C LEU A 131 1.19 6.73 12.47
N VAL A 132 0.46 6.24 11.47
CA VAL A 132 0.91 5.14 10.61
C VAL A 132 1.36 5.69 9.26
N GLU A 133 2.62 5.43 8.92
CA GLU A 133 3.16 5.76 7.59
C GLU A 133 3.20 4.51 6.71
N GLN A 134 2.32 4.48 5.73
CA GLN A 134 2.28 3.40 4.73
C GLN A 134 3.37 3.58 3.67
N THR A 135 3.85 4.81 3.51
CA THR A 135 4.85 5.23 2.54
C THR A 135 5.46 6.55 3.00
N ILE A 136 6.74 6.75 2.77
CA ILE A 136 7.39 8.04 2.97
C ILE A 136 7.13 8.89 1.71
N GLU A 137 6.15 9.78 1.80
CA GLU A 137 5.56 10.46 0.64
C GLU A 137 6.55 11.38 -0.08
N TYR A 138 7.42 12.12 0.65
CA TYR A 138 8.36 13.01 -0.02
C TYR A 138 9.34 12.26 -0.95
N LYS A 139 9.66 10.98 -0.66
CA LYS A 139 10.52 10.15 -1.53
C LYS A 139 9.78 9.73 -2.81
N VAL A 140 8.49 9.40 -2.70
CA VAL A 140 7.66 9.07 -3.86
C VAL A 140 7.49 10.28 -4.76
N TYR A 141 7.21 11.45 -4.17
CA TYR A 141 7.09 12.70 -4.92
C TYR A 141 8.41 13.12 -5.56
N LYS A 142 9.53 12.92 -4.85
CA LYS A 142 10.88 13.15 -5.42
C LYS A 142 11.10 12.29 -6.66
N HIS A 143 10.81 10.99 -6.59
CA HIS A 143 10.93 10.09 -7.74
C HIS A 143 10.08 10.57 -8.94
N PHE A 144 8.85 11.01 -8.68
CA PHE A 144 8.01 11.61 -9.72
C PHE A 144 8.65 12.85 -10.34
N VAL A 145 9.18 13.77 -9.52
CA VAL A 145 9.85 15.00 -9.99
C VAL A 145 11.09 14.69 -10.79
N ASP A 146 11.88 13.68 -10.37
CA ASP A 146 13.09 13.26 -11.10
C ASP A 146 12.78 12.74 -12.51
N GLY A 147 11.56 12.27 -12.76
CA GLY A 147 11.06 11.86 -14.10
C GLY A 147 10.58 13.02 -14.98
N LEU A 148 10.42 14.23 -14.46
CA LEU A 148 9.92 15.38 -15.20
C LEU A 148 11.01 16.05 -16.07
N PRO A 149 10.64 16.87 -17.09
CA PRO A 149 11.57 17.71 -17.82
C PRO A 149 12.34 18.65 -16.87
N PHE A 150 13.65 18.83 -17.11
CA PHE A 150 14.58 19.52 -16.21
C PHE A 150 14.15 20.97 -15.84
N PHE A 151 13.48 21.67 -16.77
CA PHE A 151 13.06 23.05 -16.58
C PHE A 151 11.83 23.20 -15.65
N ILE A 152 11.05 22.13 -15.45
CA ILE A 152 9.87 22.12 -14.55
C ILE A 152 10.28 21.66 -13.14
N ARG A 153 11.30 20.81 -13.01
CA ARG A 153 11.74 20.20 -11.75
C ARG A 153 11.91 21.19 -10.59
N PRO A 154 12.61 22.33 -10.74
CA PRO A 154 12.87 23.23 -9.62
C PRO A 154 11.59 23.75 -8.96
N PHE A 155 10.56 24.05 -9.75
CA PHE A 155 9.29 24.58 -9.26
C PHE A 155 8.50 23.56 -8.44
N ILE A 156 8.47 22.30 -8.90
CA ILE A 156 7.73 21.22 -8.21
C ILE A 156 8.56 20.69 -7.04
N PHE A 157 9.90 20.74 -7.11
CA PHE A 157 10.78 20.31 -6.03
C PHE A 157 10.60 21.13 -4.75
N ILE A 158 10.19 22.39 -4.85
CA ILE A 158 9.81 23.21 -3.68
C ILE A 158 8.68 22.54 -2.88
N ASP A 159 7.69 21.95 -3.56
CA ASP A 159 6.61 21.22 -2.88
C ASP A 159 7.11 19.94 -2.20
N VAL A 160 8.12 19.26 -2.78
CA VAL A 160 8.79 18.10 -2.15
C VAL A 160 9.49 18.52 -0.85
N LEU A 161 10.16 19.67 -0.83
CA LEU A 161 10.79 20.20 0.39
C LEU A 161 9.77 20.54 1.48
N LYS A 162 8.65 21.16 1.09
CA LYS A 162 7.52 21.37 2.01
C LYS A 162 6.97 20.07 2.55
N LEU A 163 6.81 19.08 1.66
CA LEU A 163 6.30 17.76 2.00
C LEU A 163 7.18 17.08 3.05
N ARG A 164 8.51 17.04 2.82
CA ARG A 164 9.49 16.51 3.78
C ARG A 164 9.42 17.25 5.13
N HIS A 165 9.30 18.57 5.12
CA HIS A 165 9.18 19.36 6.34
C HIS A 165 7.93 19.00 7.14
N TRP A 166 6.77 18.86 6.49
CA TRP A 166 5.51 18.55 7.16
C TRP A 166 5.40 17.10 7.60
N GLU A 167 5.98 16.12 6.87
CA GLU A 167 6.12 14.75 7.35
C GLU A 167 6.90 14.72 8.67
N ARG A 168 8.11 15.32 8.70
CA ARG A 168 8.93 15.41 9.91
C ARG A 168 8.21 16.12 11.05
N TYR A 169 7.48 17.18 10.76
CA TYR A 169 6.69 17.89 11.76
C TYR A 169 5.66 16.98 12.43
N TYR A 170 4.87 16.22 11.63
CA TYR A 170 3.85 15.33 12.19
C TYR A 170 4.43 14.08 12.83
N TRP A 171 5.56 13.58 12.36
CA TRP A 171 6.27 12.51 13.07
C TRP A 171 6.63 12.93 14.50
N ASN A 172 7.12 14.16 14.69
CA ASN A 172 7.43 14.72 16.02
C ASN A 172 6.18 15.01 16.87
N GLN A 173 5.01 15.21 16.27
CA GLN A 173 3.77 15.46 17.00
C GLN A 173 3.09 14.16 17.46
N ALA A 174 3.35 13.05 16.83
CA ALA A 174 2.78 11.76 17.19
C ALA A 174 3.41 11.20 18.46
N THR A 175 2.63 10.50 19.28
CA THR A 175 3.15 9.78 20.45
C THR A 175 4.03 8.60 20.01
N LEU A 176 3.65 7.96 18.89
CA LEU A 176 4.41 6.91 18.23
C LEU A 176 4.14 6.93 16.73
N VAL A 177 5.19 6.69 15.93
CA VAL A 177 5.06 6.51 14.49
C VAL A 177 5.23 5.03 14.14
N ALA A 178 4.21 4.43 13.52
CA ALA A 178 4.31 3.09 12.98
C ALA A 178 4.60 3.12 11.48
N THR A 179 5.52 2.29 11.05
CA THR A 179 5.84 2.09 9.62
C THR A 179 5.43 0.71 9.16
N VAL A 180 5.35 0.51 7.85
CA VAL A 180 5.01 -0.81 7.29
C VAL A 180 6.23 -1.71 7.09
N SER A 181 7.44 -1.18 7.31
CA SER A 181 8.69 -1.92 7.16
C SER A 181 9.79 -1.41 8.09
N ASN A 182 10.78 -2.27 8.38
CA ASN A 182 12.00 -1.84 9.08
C ASN A 182 12.80 -0.83 8.26
N HIS A 183 12.80 -0.94 6.94
CA HIS A 183 13.47 0.03 6.07
C HIS A 183 12.91 1.44 6.26
N ASP A 184 11.58 1.59 6.18
CA ASP A 184 10.93 2.90 6.40
C ASP A 184 11.14 3.41 7.83
N LYS A 185 11.16 2.50 8.82
CA LYS A 185 11.47 2.85 10.21
C LYS A 185 12.85 3.47 10.36
N GLU A 186 13.88 2.87 9.78
CA GLU A 186 15.25 3.41 9.85
C GLU A 186 15.35 4.74 9.09
N LEU A 187 14.68 4.89 7.94
CA LEU A 187 14.62 6.18 7.23
C LEU A 187 13.97 7.30 8.06
N ILE A 188 12.91 7.00 8.83
CA ILE A 188 12.30 7.99 9.72
C ILE A 188 13.25 8.37 10.85
N LYS A 189 13.96 7.39 11.42
CA LYS A 189 14.95 7.65 12.48
C LYS A 189 16.15 8.46 12.01
N GLU A 190 16.58 8.30 10.76
CA GLU A 190 17.62 9.15 10.13
C GLU A 190 17.15 10.61 10.01
N GLU A 191 15.85 10.84 9.77
CA GLU A 191 15.27 12.17 9.64
C GLU A 191 14.94 12.82 11.01
N VAL A 192 14.60 11.98 12.02
CA VAL A 192 14.21 12.41 13.36
C VAL A 192 14.77 11.43 14.38
N SER A 193 15.81 11.84 15.15
CA SER A 193 16.61 10.95 16.01
C SER A 193 15.82 10.36 17.20
N ASP A 194 15.03 11.18 17.91
CA ASP A 194 14.41 10.80 19.19
C ASP A 194 12.94 10.44 19.05
N ILE A 195 12.61 9.66 18.02
CA ILE A 195 11.22 9.30 17.73
C ILE A 195 10.90 7.86 18.18
N ASN A 196 9.75 7.70 18.86
CA ASN A 196 9.20 6.39 19.15
C ASN A 196 8.62 5.75 17.90
N THR A 197 9.15 4.60 17.52
CA THR A 197 8.73 3.92 16.30
C THR A 197 8.37 2.46 16.52
N ALA A 198 7.39 1.97 15.76
CA ALA A 198 7.05 0.55 15.65
C ALA A 198 6.96 0.13 14.18
N VAL A 199 6.97 -1.17 13.93
CA VAL A 199 6.69 -1.72 12.59
C VAL A 199 5.41 -2.52 12.64
N ILE A 200 4.42 -2.11 11.84
CA ILE A 200 3.15 -2.82 11.65
C ILE A 200 3.02 -3.11 10.16
N PRO A 201 3.43 -4.29 9.70
CA PRO A 201 3.53 -4.59 8.28
C PRO A 201 2.17 -4.58 7.58
N ASN A 202 2.20 -4.57 6.26
CA ASN A 202 1.04 -4.89 5.46
C ASN A 202 0.86 -6.41 5.37
N GLY A 203 -0.38 -6.87 5.14
CA GLY A 203 -0.73 -8.28 5.02
C GLY A 203 -1.31 -8.63 3.66
N ALA A 204 -1.38 -9.92 3.38
CA ALA A 204 -2.19 -10.46 2.30
C ALA A 204 -3.65 -10.59 2.77
N GLY A 205 -4.61 -10.43 1.84
CA GLY A 205 -6.02 -10.69 2.14
C GLY A 205 -6.27 -12.15 2.54
N ASP A 206 -7.17 -12.37 3.48
CA ASP A 206 -7.50 -13.73 3.97
C ASP A 206 -7.93 -14.66 2.83
N GLU A 207 -8.61 -14.10 1.83
CA GLU A 207 -9.08 -14.80 0.64
C GLU A 207 -7.96 -15.31 -0.27
N MET A 208 -6.73 -14.78 -0.11
CA MET A 208 -5.56 -15.20 -0.90
C MET A 208 -4.91 -16.48 -0.36
N PHE A 209 -5.11 -16.76 0.95
CA PHE A 209 -4.53 -17.97 1.55
C PHE A 209 -5.31 -19.21 1.11
N GLU A 210 -4.67 -20.05 0.29
CA GLU A 210 -5.22 -21.33 -0.15
C GLU A 210 -4.89 -22.42 0.87
N LYS A 211 -5.87 -23.30 1.13
CA LYS A 211 -5.63 -24.44 2.03
C LYS A 211 -4.65 -25.46 1.45
N THR A 212 -4.57 -25.53 0.14
CA THR A 212 -3.67 -26.44 -0.58
C THR A 212 -3.04 -25.69 -1.75
N ILE A 213 -1.72 -25.69 -1.81
CA ILE A 213 -0.98 -25.08 -2.92
C ILE A 213 -1.20 -25.95 -4.16
N LYS A 214 -1.78 -25.33 -5.20
CA LYS A 214 -2.13 -26.03 -6.43
C LYS A 214 -0.91 -26.29 -7.31
N HIS A 215 -0.89 -27.44 -7.99
CA HIS A 215 0.04 -27.66 -9.08
C HIS A 215 -0.27 -26.69 -10.23
N ARG A 216 0.77 -26.03 -10.76
CA ARG A 216 0.62 -25.01 -11.81
C ARG A 216 1.24 -25.50 -13.12
N ASN A 217 0.64 -25.11 -14.24
CA ASN A 217 1.14 -25.48 -15.57
C ASN A 217 2.42 -24.72 -15.89
N THR A 218 3.55 -25.41 -15.94
CA THR A 218 4.86 -24.85 -16.31
C THR A 218 5.22 -25.08 -17.78
N ILE A 219 4.40 -25.83 -18.54
CA ILE A 219 4.60 -26.08 -19.98
C ILE A 219 4.09 -24.91 -20.80
N ASP A 220 2.85 -24.45 -20.49
CA ASP A 220 2.26 -23.24 -21.08
C ASP A 220 2.08 -22.18 -19.98
N PRO A 221 3.18 -21.56 -19.51
CA PRO A 221 3.14 -20.72 -18.33
C PRO A 221 2.43 -19.39 -18.58
N VAL A 222 1.67 -18.97 -17.56
CA VAL A 222 1.04 -17.66 -17.48
C VAL A 222 1.85 -16.79 -16.51
N LEU A 223 2.45 -15.72 -17.02
CA LEU A 223 3.19 -14.75 -16.25
C LEU A 223 2.24 -13.60 -15.90
N LEU A 224 1.96 -13.39 -14.62
CA LEU A 224 1.04 -12.38 -14.13
C LEU A 224 1.78 -11.12 -13.64
N PHE A 225 1.34 -9.96 -14.08
CA PHE A 225 1.58 -8.68 -13.40
C PHE A 225 0.25 -8.03 -13.06
N LEU A 226 0.07 -7.64 -11.79
CA LEU A 226 -1.15 -7.02 -11.31
C LEU A 226 -0.86 -5.66 -10.67
N GLY A 227 -1.68 -4.64 -10.99
CA GLY A 227 -1.49 -3.31 -10.42
C GLY A 227 -2.63 -2.35 -10.72
N ASN A 228 -2.65 -1.23 -9.99
CA ASN A 228 -3.46 -0.09 -10.33
C ASN A 228 -2.61 0.86 -11.19
N PHE A 229 -2.98 1.03 -12.47
CA PHE A 229 -2.20 1.78 -13.47
C PHE A 229 -2.46 3.30 -13.43
N PHE A 230 -3.12 3.80 -12.42
CA PHE A 230 -3.02 5.21 -12.03
C PHE A 230 -1.64 5.56 -11.46
N TRP A 231 -0.96 4.57 -10.85
CA TRP A 231 0.34 4.77 -10.23
C TRP A 231 1.46 4.60 -11.24
N LEU A 232 2.35 5.58 -11.28
CA LEU A 232 3.49 5.63 -12.20
C LEU A 232 4.31 4.34 -12.17
N GLN A 233 4.66 3.85 -11.00
CA GLN A 233 5.49 2.65 -10.83
C GLN A 233 4.88 1.39 -11.47
N ASN A 234 3.55 1.28 -11.47
CA ASN A 234 2.87 0.14 -12.09
C ASN A 234 2.85 0.28 -13.61
N MET A 235 2.70 1.51 -14.12
CA MET A 235 2.77 1.79 -15.55
C MET A 235 4.19 1.54 -16.09
N GLU A 236 5.22 1.99 -15.36
CA GLU A 236 6.63 1.74 -15.70
C GLU A 236 6.93 0.23 -15.74
N ALA A 237 6.46 -0.53 -14.73
CA ALA A 237 6.64 -1.98 -14.65
C ALA A 237 5.95 -2.71 -15.82
N ALA A 238 4.73 -2.31 -16.18
CA ALA A 238 4.02 -2.89 -17.33
C ALA A 238 4.75 -2.59 -18.64
N GLN A 239 5.19 -1.35 -18.84
CA GLN A 239 5.96 -0.95 -20.03
C GLN A 239 7.31 -1.67 -20.11
N PHE A 240 8.01 -1.83 -18.98
CA PHE A 240 9.25 -2.58 -18.93
C PHE A 240 9.02 -4.07 -19.28
N THR A 241 7.95 -4.66 -18.78
CA THR A 241 7.55 -6.03 -19.12
C THR A 241 7.35 -6.17 -20.63
N ILE A 242 6.54 -5.30 -21.24
CA ILE A 242 6.22 -5.39 -22.67
C ILE A 242 7.41 -5.02 -23.56
N LYS A 243 8.12 -3.94 -23.24
CA LYS A 243 9.17 -3.41 -24.14
C LYS A 243 10.54 -4.06 -23.96
N LYS A 244 10.82 -4.65 -22.77
CA LYS A 244 12.16 -5.15 -22.43
C LYS A 244 12.20 -6.65 -22.13
N ILE A 245 11.26 -7.18 -21.35
CA ILE A 245 11.25 -8.61 -20.97
C ILE A 245 10.64 -9.46 -22.10
N LEU A 246 9.45 -9.11 -22.58
CA LEU A 246 8.72 -9.87 -23.58
C LEU A 246 9.55 -10.21 -24.84
N PRO A 247 10.24 -9.26 -25.53
CA PRO A 247 10.99 -9.59 -26.73
C PRO A 247 12.14 -10.58 -26.50
N GLN A 248 12.68 -10.64 -25.29
CA GLN A 248 13.72 -11.60 -24.92
C GLN A 248 13.13 -12.97 -24.57
N LEU A 249 11.98 -13.02 -23.93
CA LEU A 249 11.27 -14.28 -23.67
C LEU A 249 10.84 -14.95 -24.99
N GLU A 250 10.34 -14.19 -25.97
CA GLU A 250 9.95 -14.71 -27.29
C GLU A 250 11.10 -15.39 -28.03
N LYS A 251 12.35 -14.96 -27.79
CA LYS A 251 13.56 -15.60 -28.35
C LYS A 251 13.92 -16.92 -27.66
N LYS A 252 13.43 -17.13 -26.43
CA LYS A 252 13.82 -18.27 -25.57
C LYS A 252 12.69 -19.28 -25.35
N MET A 253 11.44 -18.87 -25.49
CA MET A 253 10.25 -19.67 -25.24
C MET A 253 9.21 -19.47 -26.35
N GLN A 254 8.62 -20.57 -26.82
CA GLN A 254 7.54 -20.53 -27.81
C GLN A 254 6.17 -20.36 -27.13
N ASN A 255 5.92 -21.17 -26.09
CA ASN A 255 4.62 -21.21 -25.43
C ASN A 255 4.69 -20.47 -24.08
N PHE A 256 4.03 -19.34 -24.00
CA PHE A 256 3.78 -18.61 -22.76
C PHE A 256 2.78 -17.49 -23.00
N LYS A 257 2.19 -16.97 -21.93
CA LYS A 257 1.31 -15.81 -21.92
C LYS A 257 1.69 -14.84 -20.83
N ILE A 258 1.62 -13.55 -21.11
CA ILE A 258 1.74 -12.49 -20.10
C ILE A 258 0.36 -11.90 -19.88
N VAL A 259 -0.10 -11.89 -18.63
CA VAL A 259 -1.35 -11.25 -18.21
C VAL A 259 -0.99 -10.01 -17.41
N ILE A 260 -1.39 -8.85 -17.92
CA ILE A 260 -1.26 -7.57 -17.22
C ILE A 260 -2.66 -7.15 -16.82
N ALA A 261 -2.93 -7.13 -15.50
CA ALA A 261 -4.28 -6.99 -14.98
C ALA A 261 -4.39 -5.89 -13.92
N GLY A 262 -5.57 -5.25 -13.85
CA GLY A 262 -5.89 -4.32 -12.77
C GLY A 262 -6.67 -3.10 -13.23
N GLN A 263 -6.82 -2.14 -12.32
CA GLN A 263 -7.53 -0.90 -12.59
C GLN A 263 -6.76 -0.05 -13.61
N GLN A 264 -7.48 0.52 -14.57
CA GLN A 264 -6.93 1.33 -15.67
C GLN A 264 -5.92 0.57 -16.56
N ALA A 265 -6.00 -0.77 -16.59
CA ALA A 265 -5.14 -1.59 -17.44
C ALA A 265 -5.33 -1.27 -18.93
N LYS A 266 -6.52 -0.83 -19.33
CA LYS A 266 -6.82 -0.37 -20.71
C LYS A 266 -5.94 0.79 -21.20
N LYS A 267 -5.27 1.51 -20.31
CA LYS A 267 -4.27 2.54 -20.69
C LYS A 267 -2.98 1.95 -21.28
N ILE A 268 -2.78 0.64 -21.10
CA ILE A 268 -1.61 -0.06 -21.60
C ILE A 268 -1.90 -0.52 -23.03
N ASN A 269 -1.17 0.06 -23.97
CA ASN A 269 -1.30 -0.27 -25.38
C ASN A 269 -0.27 -1.33 -25.79
N THR A 270 -0.74 -2.43 -26.35
CA THR A 270 0.09 -3.47 -26.96
C THR A 270 -0.69 -4.21 -28.02
N THR A 271 -0.03 -4.58 -29.11
CA THR A 271 -0.59 -5.41 -30.18
C THR A 271 -0.03 -6.84 -30.16
N ASN A 272 0.85 -7.13 -29.20
CA ASN A 272 1.49 -8.45 -29.11
C ASN A 272 0.49 -9.50 -28.62
N SER A 273 0.28 -10.56 -29.40
CA SER A 273 -0.69 -11.64 -29.13
C SER A 273 -0.41 -12.46 -27.86
N LYS A 274 0.84 -12.44 -27.36
CA LYS A 274 1.22 -13.08 -26.12
C LYS A 274 0.86 -12.28 -24.85
N VAL A 275 0.44 -11.01 -25.01
CA VAL A 275 0.04 -10.15 -23.90
C VAL A 275 -1.47 -10.00 -23.86
N GLN A 276 -2.06 -10.36 -22.73
CA GLN A 276 -3.46 -10.14 -22.43
C GLN A 276 -3.60 -9.00 -21.43
N ILE A 277 -4.30 -7.94 -21.80
CA ILE A 277 -4.68 -6.84 -20.91
C ILE A 277 -6.05 -7.15 -20.29
N VAL A 278 -6.13 -7.12 -18.95
CA VAL A 278 -7.35 -7.44 -18.21
C VAL A 278 -7.72 -6.27 -17.32
N GLU A 279 -8.77 -5.54 -17.67
CA GLU A 279 -9.35 -4.53 -16.78
C GLU A 279 -10.04 -5.21 -15.60
N ILE A 280 -9.81 -4.65 -14.40
CA ILE A 280 -10.44 -5.11 -13.16
C ILE A 280 -11.12 -3.91 -12.51
N GLU A 281 -12.40 -4.02 -12.27
CA GLU A 281 -13.20 -3.05 -11.53
C GLU A 281 -12.89 -3.12 -10.04
N GLU A 282 -13.19 -2.03 -9.30
CA GLU A 282 -12.76 -1.86 -7.91
C GLU A 282 -13.30 -2.93 -6.94
N ASP A 283 -14.48 -3.50 -7.24
CA ASP A 283 -15.19 -4.46 -6.40
C ASP A 283 -14.98 -5.94 -6.80
N ASN A 284 -14.17 -6.20 -7.83
CA ASN A 284 -14.03 -7.55 -8.39
C ASN A 284 -12.86 -8.33 -7.76
N ALA A 285 -12.92 -8.58 -6.45
CA ALA A 285 -11.93 -9.34 -5.71
C ALA A 285 -11.80 -10.80 -6.20
N ASP A 286 -12.89 -11.42 -6.61
CA ASP A 286 -12.90 -12.81 -7.11
C ASP A 286 -12.08 -12.96 -8.39
N LYS A 287 -12.16 -11.99 -9.29
CA LYS A 287 -11.34 -11.97 -10.52
C LYS A 287 -9.86 -11.84 -10.19
N VAL A 288 -9.51 -10.99 -9.22
CA VAL A 288 -8.13 -10.85 -8.72
C VAL A 288 -7.64 -12.18 -8.15
N LYS A 289 -8.41 -12.80 -7.26
CA LYS A 289 -8.10 -14.10 -6.67
C LYS A 289 -7.88 -15.18 -7.75
N LYS A 290 -8.80 -15.27 -8.72
CA LYS A 290 -8.70 -16.22 -9.83
C LYS A 290 -7.41 -16.06 -10.63
N LEU A 291 -6.98 -14.81 -10.91
CA LEU A 291 -5.72 -14.55 -11.62
C LEU A 291 -4.50 -15.07 -10.85
N TYR A 292 -4.43 -14.83 -9.53
CA TYR A 292 -3.34 -15.39 -8.71
C TYR A 292 -3.37 -16.93 -8.69
N GLN A 293 -4.55 -17.55 -8.65
CA GLN A 293 -4.70 -18.99 -8.58
C GLN A 293 -4.34 -19.71 -9.89
N THR A 294 -4.62 -19.08 -11.05
CA THR A 294 -4.47 -19.70 -12.37
C THR A 294 -3.15 -19.36 -13.06
N SER A 295 -2.40 -18.40 -12.56
CA SER A 295 -1.12 -18.00 -13.12
C SER A 295 0.03 -18.90 -12.66
N THR A 296 1.11 -18.96 -13.43
CA THR A 296 2.28 -19.79 -13.15
C THR A 296 3.36 -19.03 -12.37
N LEU A 297 3.65 -17.78 -12.74
CA LEU A 297 4.62 -16.92 -12.08
C LEU A 297 4.03 -15.52 -11.92
N PHE A 298 4.39 -14.85 -10.83
CA PHE A 298 4.15 -13.42 -10.66
C PHE A 298 5.41 -12.64 -10.98
N ILE A 299 5.36 -11.73 -11.96
CA ILE A 299 6.49 -10.90 -12.36
C ILE A 299 6.24 -9.45 -11.94
N ALA A 300 7.14 -8.86 -11.18
CA ALA A 300 6.98 -7.51 -10.65
C ALA A 300 8.26 -6.67 -10.83
N PRO A 301 8.53 -6.17 -12.06
CA PRO A 301 9.70 -5.33 -12.35
C PRO A 301 9.47 -3.90 -11.88
N ILE A 302 9.43 -3.70 -10.56
CA ILE A 302 9.17 -2.42 -9.91
C ILE A 302 10.49 -1.76 -9.56
N PHE A 303 10.78 -0.57 -10.11
CA PHE A 303 12.03 0.16 -9.88
C PHE A 303 11.83 1.43 -9.05
N GLY A 304 10.60 1.95 -8.97
CA GLY A 304 10.29 3.16 -8.19
C GLY A 304 10.08 2.88 -6.70
N PRO A 305 10.36 3.87 -5.83
CA PRO A 305 10.14 3.77 -4.39
C PRO A 305 8.65 3.64 -4.05
N GLY A 306 8.37 3.25 -2.80
CA GLY A 306 7.01 3.17 -2.25
C GLY A 306 6.97 2.12 -1.15
N GLY A 307 5.93 2.11 -0.32
CA GLY A 307 5.75 1.15 0.77
C GLY A 307 5.71 -0.32 0.31
N THR A 308 5.51 -1.24 1.24
CA THR A 308 5.47 -2.69 0.96
C THR A 308 4.43 -3.04 -0.10
N ARG A 309 4.80 -3.93 -1.01
CA ARG A 309 4.01 -4.27 -2.20
C ARG A 309 2.99 -5.37 -1.88
N LEU A 310 1.76 -4.98 -1.51
CA LEU A 310 0.65 -5.91 -1.21
C LEU A 310 0.44 -6.97 -2.29
N LYS A 311 0.65 -6.64 -3.56
CA LYS A 311 0.55 -7.58 -4.68
C LYS A 311 1.55 -8.73 -4.60
N ILE A 312 2.75 -8.50 -4.05
CA ILE A 312 3.76 -9.53 -3.82
C ILE A 312 3.31 -10.41 -2.65
N LEU A 313 2.81 -9.82 -1.56
CA LEU A 313 2.27 -10.58 -0.43
C LEU A 313 1.07 -11.44 -0.85
N ALA A 314 0.18 -10.92 -1.70
CA ALA A 314 -0.94 -11.67 -2.24
C ALA A 314 -0.49 -12.86 -3.13
N ALA A 315 0.55 -12.65 -3.96
CA ALA A 315 1.14 -13.73 -4.75
C ALA A 315 1.73 -14.83 -3.85
N MET A 316 2.49 -14.44 -2.82
CA MET A 316 3.06 -15.36 -1.84
C MET A 316 1.97 -16.14 -1.11
N ALA A 317 0.92 -15.48 -0.63
CA ALA A 317 -0.23 -16.10 0.05
C ALA A 317 -1.02 -17.06 -0.87
N ALA A 318 -1.03 -16.80 -2.16
CA ALA A 318 -1.62 -17.70 -3.16
C ALA A 318 -0.67 -18.85 -3.59
N GLY A 319 0.51 -18.96 -2.97
CA GLY A 319 1.54 -19.93 -3.38
C GLY A 319 1.96 -19.73 -4.83
N LEU A 320 2.04 -18.49 -5.30
CA LEU A 320 2.47 -18.14 -6.64
C LEU A 320 3.93 -17.65 -6.59
N PRO A 321 4.91 -18.37 -7.20
CA PRO A 321 6.29 -17.94 -7.16
C PRO A 321 6.48 -16.56 -7.78
N VAL A 322 7.30 -15.73 -7.14
CA VAL A 322 7.49 -14.31 -7.45
C VAL A 322 8.87 -14.07 -8.03
N ILE A 323 8.94 -13.30 -9.11
CA ILE A 323 10.16 -12.69 -9.62
C ILE A 323 10.01 -11.18 -9.54
N SER A 324 10.89 -10.51 -8.79
CA SER A 324 10.79 -9.07 -8.58
C SER A 324 12.17 -8.41 -8.49
N THR A 325 12.21 -7.08 -8.53
CA THR A 325 13.44 -6.33 -8.28
C THR A 325 13.75 -6.28 -6.78
N SER A 326 14.98 -5.95 -6.42
CA SER A 326 15.36 -5.66 -5.04
C SER A 326 14.50 -4.53 -4.44
N VAL A 327 14.21 -3.48 -5.23
CA VAL A 327 13.29 -2.40 -4.85
C VAL A 327 11.84 -2.88 -4.70
N GLY A 328 11.41 -3.82 -5.54
CA GLY A 328 10.05 -4.40 -5.46
C GLY A 328 9.79 -5.18 -4.18
N ILE A 329 10.81 -5.80 -3.60
CA ILE A 329 10.74 -6.57 -2.35
C ILE A 329 11.20 -5.79 -1.12
N GLU A 330 11.59 -4.53 -1.30
CA GLU A 330 12.08 -3.69 -0.21
C GLU A 330 11.06 -3.61 0.93
N GLY A 331 11.56 -3.69 2.15
CA GLY A 331 10.72 -3.68 3.36
C GLY A 331 10.01 -4.99 3.69
N LEU A 332 10.10 -6.02 2.83
CA LEU A 332 9.61 -7.35 3.12
C LEU A 332 10.76 -8.23 3.66
N ASN A 333 10.49 -9.04 4.67
CA ASN A 333 11.47 -9.97 5.23
C ASN A 333 11.62 -11.22 4.32
N ILE A 334 11.92 -11.00 3.06
CA ILE A 334 12.07 -12.04 2.04
C ILE A 334 13.55 -12.19 1.64
N LYS A 335 13.92 -13.41 1.26
CA LYS A 335 15.28 -13.74 0.81
C LYS A 335 15.22 -14.25 -0.62
N ASP A 336 16.17 -13.77 -1.43
CA ASP A 336 16.39 -14.26 -2.80
C ASP A 336 16.69 -15.76 -2.81
N ASN A 337 16.25 -16.46 -3.85
CA ASN A 337 16.35 -17.90 -4.05
C ASN A 337 15.74 -18.78 -2.96
N GLN A 338 15.09 -18.18 -1.93
CA GLN A 338 14.38 -18.90 -0.88
C GLN A 338 12.87 -18.64 -0.93
N HIS A 339 12.47 -17.35 -0.98
CA HIS A 339 11.05 -16.94 -0.99
C HIS A 339 10.63 -16.36 -2.34
N VAL A 340 11.56 -15.71 -3.03
CA VAL A 340 11.37 -15.07 -4.33
C VAL A 340 12.64 -15.21 -5.16
N LEU A 341 12.57 -14.86 -6.45
CA LEU A 341 13.74 -14.68 -7.29
C LEU A 341 13.94 -13.18 -7.55
N VAL A 342 15.14 -12.68 -7.26
CA VAL A 342 15.47 -11.26 -7.49
C VAL A 342 16.07 -11.09 -8.88
N ALA A 343 15.54 -10.10 -9.62
CA ALA A 343 15.99 -9.70 -10.95
C ALA A 343 15.94 -8.18 -11.08
N ASN A 344 17.07 -7.52 -11.37
CA ASN A 344 17.18 -6.07 -11.42
C ASN A 344 17.32 -5.50 -12.83
N ASN A 345 17.38 -6.35 -13.85
CA ASN A 345 17.40 -5.97 -15.26
C ASN A 345 16.67 -7.00 -16.12
N LYS A 346 16.48 -6.68 -17.40
CA LYS A 346 15.71 -7.51 -18.32
C LYS A 346 16.30 -8.90 -18.54
N GLU A 347 17.64 -9.01 -18.56
CA GLU A 347 18.37 -10.27 -18.74
C GLU A 347 18.12 -11.20 -17.55
N GLN A 348 18.25 -10.65 -16.33
CA GLN A 348 17.98 -11.40 -15.11
C GLN A 348 16.52 -11.83 -15.01
N PHE A 349 15.54 -10.99 -15.39
CA PHE A 349 14.12 -11.40 -15.41
C PHE A 349 13.92 -12.62 -16.31
N VAL A 350 14.48 -12.60 -17.52
CA VAL A 350 14.36 -13.72 -18.46
C VAL A 350 15.04 -14.96 -17.90
N GLU A 351 16.26 -14.84 -17.37
CA GLU A 351 17.01 -15.94 -16.72
C GLU A 351 16.18 -16.56 -15.58
N LYS A 352 15.65 -15.72 -14.68
CA LYS A 352 14.90 -16.21 -13.51
C LYS A 352 13.56 -16.83 -13.90
N VAL A 353 12.88 -16.35 -14.96
CA VAL A 353 11.69 -17.00 -15.52
C VAL A 353 12.04 -18.39 -16.02
N LEU A 354 13.08 -18.53 -16.86
CA LEU A 354 13.51 -19.82 -17.39
C LEU A 354 13.97 -20.78 -16.28
N LEU A 355 14.74 -20.29 -15.31
CA LEU A 355 15.20 -21.06 -14.16
C LEU A 355 14.02 -21.61 -13.35
N ALA A 356 13.05 -20.76 -13.01
CA ALA A 356 11.88 -21.19 -12.25
C ALA A 356 11.06 -22.25 -12.98
N LEU A 357 10.88 -22.12 -14.29
CA LEU A 357 10.08 -23.04 -15.09
C LEU A 357 10.79 -24.37 -15.38
N SER A 358 12.13 -24.39 -15.47
CA SER A 358 12.92 -25.60 -15.76
C SER A 358 13.33 -26.38 -14.50
N ASN A 359 13.34 -25.76 -13.33
CA ASN A 359 13.74 -26.39 -12.07
C ASN A 359 12.53 -26.60 -11.15
N GLN A 360 11.90 -27.76 -11.26
CA GLN A 360 10.70 -28.10 -10.51
C GLN A 360 10.91 -28.05 -8.98
N LYS A 361 12.08 -28.46 -8.49
CA LYS A 361 12.39 -28.42 -7.06
C LYS A 361 12.43 -26.96 -6.56
N LEU A 362 13.18 -26.10 -7.23
CA LEU A 362 13.24 -24.68 -6.90
C LEU A 362 11.84 -24.03 -6.96
N TYR A 363 11.04 -24.37 -7.97
CA TYR A 363 9.67 -23.87 -8.11
C TYR A 363 8.82 -24.23 -6.90
N GLN A 364 8.83 -25.50 -6.45
CA GLN A 364 8.11 -25.97 -5.29
C GLN A 364 8.62 -25.34 -3.98
N ASP A 365 9.94 -25.22 -3.84
CA ASP A 365 10.56 -24.58 -2.67
C ASP A 365 10.12 -23.11 -2.56
N LEU A 366 10.12 -22.37 -3.67
CA LEU A 366 9.63 -20.99 -3.72
C LEU A 366 8.14 -20.89 -3.35
N GLN A 367 7.29 -21.79 -3.85
CA GLN A 367 5.87 -21.83 -3.50
C GLN A 367 5.68 -22.04 -2.00
N ASN A 368 6.31 -23.08 -1.45
CA ASN A 368 6.13 -23.47 -0.04
C ASN A 368 6.71 -22.41 0.90
N ASN A 369 7.96 -22.00 0.70
CA ASN A 369 8.63 -21.05 1.59
C ASN A 369 7.97 -19.68 1.59
N SER A 370 7.52 -19.19 0.42
CA SER A 370 6.84 -17.88 0.33
C SER A 370 5.46 -17.94 1.00
N TYR A 371 4.71 -19.01 0.80
CA TYR A 371 3.42 -19.22 1.43
C TYR A 371 3.53 -19.29 2.96
N GLU A 372 4.45 -20.11 3.49
CA GLU A 372 4.69 -20.25 4.93
C GLU A 372 5.09 -18.91 5.56
N LEU A 373 5.96 -18.14 4.91
CA LEU A 373 6.34 -16.81 5.36
C LEU A 373 5.13 -15.86 5.37
N ALA A 374 4.31 -15.86 4.31
CA ALA A 374 3.11 -15.05 4.24
C ALA A 374 2.11 -15.43 5.33
N LEU A 375 1.87 -16.72 5.53
CA LEU A 375 0.96 -17.24 6.55
C LEU A 375 1.42 -16.86 7.97
N LYS A 376 2.72 -16.92 8.25
CA LYS A 376 3.28 -16.63 9.56
C LYS A 376 3.33 -15.15 9.88
N LYS A 377 3.77 -14.31 8.92
CA LYS A 377 4.10 -12.89 9.19
C LYS A 377 3.13 -11.88 8.59
N TYR A 378 2.44 -12.24 7.49
CA TYR A 378 1.68 -11.29 6.68
C TYR A 378 0.19 -11.61 6.64
N ASN A 379 -0.37 -12.33 7.62
CA ASN A 379 -1.81 -12.47 7.79
C ASN A 379 -2.35 -11.34 8.69
N TRP A 380 -3.51 -10.83 8.36
CA TRP A 380 -4.09 -9.67 9.03
C TRP A 380 -4.48 -9.93 10.51
N LYS A 381 -4.76 -11.18 10.88
CA LYS A 381 -5.04 -11.53 12.27
C LYS A 381 -3.83 -11.22 13.16
N ASN A 382 -2.65 -11.77 12.82
CA ASN A 382 -1.43 -11.57 13.59
C ASN A 382 -1.00 -10.09 13.59
N ILE A 383 -1.10 -9.41 12.43
CA ILE A 383 -0.79 -7.99 12.29
C ILE A 383 -1.69 -7.13 13.20
N SER A 384 -2.98 -7.46 13.27
CA SER A 384 -3.92 -6.73 14.12
C SER A 384 -3.64 -6.97 15.62
N GLU A 385 -3.21 -8.18 15.98
CA GLU A 385 -2.80 -8.49 17.36
C GLU A 385 -1.52 -7.71 17.75
N GLU A 386 -0.54 -7.59 16.83
CA GLU A 386 0.64 -6.75 17.01
C GLU A 386 0.25 -5.27 17.17
N LEU A 387 -0.67 -4.77 16.34
CA LEU A 387 -1.16 -3.40 16.43
C LEU A 387 -1.89 -3.12 17.76
N GLU A 388 -2.66 -4.08 18.28
CA GLU A 388 -3.28 -3.96 19.61
C GLU A 388 -2.23 -3.81 20.72
N GLN A 389 -1.08 -4.49 20.63
CA GLN A 389 0.01 -4.29 21.60
C GLN A 389 0.62 -2.89 21.47
N VAL A 390 0.78 -2.41 20.23
CA VAL A 390 1.25 -1.03 19.99
C VAL A 390 0.29 -0.01 20.60
N TYR A 391 -1.02 -0.16 20.45
CA TYR A 391 -2.01 0.73 21.10
C TYR A 391 -1.86 0.74 22.62
N LYS A 392 -1.68 -0.43 23.26
CA LYS A 392 -1.45 -0.52 24.71
C LYS A 392 -0.18 0.21 25.14
N ASN A 393 0.89 0.10 24.33
CA ASN A 393 2.15 0.79 24.62
C ASN A 393 2.00 2.31 24.46
N VAL A 394 1.32 2.77 23.42
CA VAL A 394 1.03 4.19 23.17
C VAL A 394 0.25 4.80 24.34
N LYS A 395 -0.77 4.11 24.86
CA LYS A 395 -1.54 4.54 26.01
C LYS A 395 -0.68 4.65 27.28
N LYS A 396 0.15 3.64 27.57
CA LYS A 396 1.03 3.66 28.75
C LYS A 396 2.08 4.76 28.72
N HIS A 397 2.59 5.10 27.53
CA HIS A 397 3.55 6.21 27.40
C HIS A 397 2.95 7.57 27.75
N ASP A 398 1.66 7.75 27.53
CA ASP A 398 0.97 8.97 27.91
C ASP A 398 0.72 9.04 29.43
N GLU A 399 0.32 7.92 30.06
CA GLU A 399 0.14 7.82 31.52
C GLU A 399 1.42 8.12 32.31
N ASN A 400 2.61 7.86 31.73
CA ASN A 400 3.91 8.14 32.36
C ASN A 400 4.43 9.57 32.09
N ARG A 401 3.77 10.35 31.22
CA ARG A 401 4.13 11.76 30.92
C ARG A 401 3.28 12.78 31.66
N ASN A 402 2.16 12.34 32.24
CA ASN A 402 1.26 13.12 33.09
C ASN A 402 1.53 12.83 34.58
#